data_b6ec31e7529f7836570f2a141ca8efa0
#
_entry.id   b6ec31e7529f7836570f2a141ca8efa0
#
_cell.length_a   1.000
_cell.length_b   1.000
_cell.length_c   1.000
_cell.angle_alpha   90.00
_cell.angle_beta   90.00
_cell.angle_gamma   90.00
#
_symmetry.space_group_name_H-M   'P 1'
#
loop_
_entity.id
_entity.type
_entity.pdbx_description
1 polymer ?
#
loop_
_entity_poly.entity_id
_entity_poly.type
_entity_poly.pdbx_seq_one_letter_code
_entity_poly.pdbx_strand_id
1 'polypeptide(L)'
;MEVRTRTVHIIGVTAHPTGARTTQQARQLLWQLGDRITNFTHLIRDRDRDRKFTAALDAVFASEGINVAKIPPRSPNCNPHAERFVHSVHEECTNRVLIFGRGHAEQLLHDYARHFNSHRPHQGRNQLAPLDDPNVIPLPTPQIARRQAVTGLINEYHRAS
;
A
#
# COMPACT_ATOMS: atom_id res chain seq x y z
N MET A 1 2.58 2.05 -3.08
CA MET A 1 1.44 2.98 -2.81
C MET A 1 1.22 3.88 -4.00
N GLU A 2 -0.01 4.05 -4.43
CA GLU A 2 -0.40 5.02 -5.44
C GLU A 2 -0.46 6.43 -4.82
N VAL A 3 0.20 7.39 -5.42
CA VAL A 3 0.28 8.75 -4.84
C VAL A 3 -1.05 9.48 -4.87
N ARG A 4 -1.83 9.35 -5.95
CA ARG A 4 -3.12 10.05 -6.12
C ARG A 4 -4.22 9.46 -5.24
N THR A 5 -4.41 8.17 -5.28
CA THR A 5 -5.50 7.46 -4.58
C THR A 5 -5.15 7.13 -3.13
N ARG A 6 -3.87 7.05 -2.80
CA ARG A 6 -3.31 6.49 -1.56
C ARG A 6 -3.49 4.98 -1.44
N THR A 7 -3.95 4.30 -2.47
CA THR A 7 -4.11 2.85 -2.47
C THR A 7 -2.78 2.14 -2.23
N VAL A 8 -2.78 1.19 -1.33
CA VAL A 8 -1.62 0.40 -0.94
C VAL A 8 -1.70 -1.00 -1.53
N HIS A 9 -0.59 -1.48 -2.06
CA HIS A 9 -0.43 -2.85 -2.55
C HIS A 9 0.67 -3.54 -1.76
N ILE A 10 0.33 -4.60 -1.02
CA ILE A 10 1.30 -5.49 -0.39
C ILE A 10 1.66 -6.57 -1.40
N ILE A 11 2.85 -6.50 -1.95
CA ILE A 11 3.30 -7.39 -3.03
C ILE A 11 4.02 -8.65 -2.53
N GLY A 12 4.21 -8.78 -1.23
CA GLY A 12 4.76 -9.97 -0.59
C GLY A 12 5.61 -9.65 0.64
N VAL A 13 5.86 -10.70 1.42
CA VAL A 13 6.67 -10.65 2.64
C VAL A 13 7.84 -11.62 2.50
N THR A 14 9.04 -11.21 2.88
CA THR A 14 10.22 -12.07 2.89
C THR A 14 11.28 -11.54 3.87
N ALA A 15 11.96 -12.44 4.56
CA ALA A 15 13.12 -12.10 5.37
C ALA A 15 14.38 -11.82 4.51
N HIS A 16 14.41 -12.36 3.27
CA HIS A 16 15.57 -12.25 2.39
C HIS A 16 15.14 -11.70 1.01
N PRO A 17 14.95 -10.36 0.88
CA PRO A 17 14.59 -9.75 -0.39
C PRO A 17 15.76 -9.84 -1.38
N THR A 18 15.52 -10.46 -2.54
CA THR A 18 16.48 -10.50 -3.65
C THR A 18 15.95 -9.66 -4.82
N GLY A 19 16.87 -9.16 -5.67
CA GLY A 19 16.47 -8.40 -6.86
C GLY A 19 15.58 -9.20 -7.81
N ALA A 20 15.84 -10.49 -8.00
CA ALA A 20 15.02 -11.37 -8.84
C ALA A 20 13.59 -11.49 -8.28
N ARG A 21 13.44 -11.70 -6.96
CA ARG A 21 12.13 -11.78 -6.32
C ARG A 21 11.38 -10.44 -6.42
N THR A 22 12.06 -9.33 -6.14
CA THR A 22 11.45 -8.00 -6.22
C THR A 22 10.98 -7.68 -7.65
N THR A 23 11.78 -8.05 -8.66
CA THR A 23 11.42 -7.90 -10.07
C THR A 23 10.20 -8.77 -10.44
N GLN A 24 10.13 -10.00 -9.93
CA GLN A 24 8.96 -10.86 -10.17
C GLN A 24 7.69 -10.31 -9.50
N GLN A 25 7.80 -9.78 -8.30
CA GLN A 25 6.67 -9.12 -7.62
C GLN A 25 6.20 -7.87 -8.38
N ALA A 26 7.12 -7.10 -8.97
CA ALA A 26 6.76 -5.97 -9.82
C ALA A 26 5.95 -6.40 -11.05
N ARG A 27 6.35 -7.49 -11.74
CA ARG A 27 5.57 -8.04 -12.86
C ARG A 27 4.17 -8.47 -12.44
N GLN A 28 4.04 -9.13 -11.27
CA GLN A 28 2.73 -9.53 -10.73
C GLN A 28 1.86 -8.32 -10.41
N LEU A 29 2.43 -7.26 -9.82
CA LEU A 29 1.71 -6.03 -9.56
C LEU A 29 1.20 -5.38 -10.86
N LEU A 30 2.05 -5.25 -11.86
CA LEU A 30 1.67 -4.68 -13.16
C LEU A 30 0.56 -5.52 -13.82
N TRP A 31 0.67 -6.85 -13.78
CA TRP A 31 -0.38 -7.73 -14.27
C TRP A 31 -1.72 -7.54 -13.52
N GLN A 32 -1.69 -7.39 -12.20
CA GLN A 32 -2.89 -7.12 -11.38
C GLN A 32 -3.51 -5.74 -11.65
N LEU A 33 -2.69 -4.75 -11.99
CA LEU A 33 -3.18 -3.41 -12.35
C LEU A 33 -3.89 -3.40 -13.71
N GLY A 34 -3.51 -4.31 -14.63
CA GLY A 34 -4.14 -4.42 -15.95
C GLY A 34 -4.17 -3.06 -16.67
N ASP A 35 -5.30 -2.71 -17.28
CA ASP A 35 -5.46 -1.45 -18.03
C ASP A 35 -5.22 -0.19 -17.18
N ARG A 36 -5.29 -0.31 -15.86
CA ARG A 36 -4.99 0.81 -14.95
C ARG A 36 -3.51 1.25 -14.99
N ILE A 37 -2.61 0.44 -15.60
CA ILE A 37 -1.20 0.80 -15.76
C ILE A 37 -1.07 2.14 -16.47
N THR A 38 -1.92 2.44 -17.44
CA THR A 38 -1.92 3.70 -18.20
C THR A 38 -2.10 4.96 -17.35
N ASN A 39 -2.61 4.81 -16.12
CA ASN A 39 -2.75 5.92 -15.16
C ASN A 39 -1.46 6.27 -14.41
N PHE A 40 -0.40 5.46 -14.58
CA PHE A 40 0.87 5.66 -13.88
C PHE A 40 1.95 6.14 -14.83
N THR A 41 2.56 7.26 -14.51
CA THR A 41 3.65 7.87 -15.30
C THR A 41 5.01 7.70 -14.65
N HIS A 42 5.04 7.56 -13.32
CA HIS A 42 6.29 7.50 -12.55
C HIS A 42 6.22 6.47 -11.42
N LEU A 43 7.31 5.73 -11.25
CA LEU A 43 7.61 4.97 -10.03
C LEU A 43 8.64 5.76 -9.21
N ILE A 44 8.25 6.19 -8.01
CA ILE A 44 9.19 6.79 -7.05
C ILE A 44 9.70 5.66 -6.15
N ARG A 45 11.01 5.47 -6.10
CA ARG A 45 11.65 4.48 -5.24
C ARG A 45 12.95 4.95 -4.64
N ASP A 46 13.32 4.38 -3.52
CA ASP A 46 14.61 4.65 -2.88
C ASP A 46 15.78 4.15 -3.72
N ARG A 47 16.94 4.82 -3.54
CA ARG A 47 18.23 4.28 -3.94
C ARG A 47 18.64 3.24 -2.92
N ASP A 48 18.23 2.02 -3.14
CA ASP A 48 18.52 0.94 -2.20
C ASP A 48 20.01 0.54 -2.25
N ARG A 49 20.66 0.52 -1.09
CA ARG A 49 21.98 -0.05 -0.92
C ARG A 49 21.98 -1.57 -0.95
N ASP A 50 20.84 -2.19 -0.69
CA ASP A 50 20.66 -3.64 -0.46
C ASP A 50 20.48 -4.49 -1.71
N ARG A 51 20.75 -3.97 -2.90
CA ARG A 51 20.67 -4.71 -4.19
C ARG A 51 19.29 -5.29 -4.54
N LYS A 52 18.23 -5.02 -3.78
CA LYS A 52 16.88 -5.51 -4.09
C LYS A 52 16.21 -4.73 -5.22
N PHE A 53 16.56 -3.46 -5.42
CA PHE A 53 16.08 -2.63 -6.51
C PHE A 53 17.12 -2.56 -7.65
N THR A 54 17.04 -3.51 -8.57
CA THR A 54 18.00 -3.68 -9.66
C THR A 54 17.58 -2.95 -10.93
N ALA A 55 18.50 -2.86 -11.90
CA ALA A 55 18.19 -2.39 -13.24
C ALA A 55 17.09 -3.22 -13.93
N ALA A 56 17.01 -4.53 -13.61
CA ALA A 56 15.95 -5.40 -14.11
C ALA A 56 14.55 -5.00 -13.59
N LEU A 57 14.46 -4.54 -12.34
CA LEU A 57 13.23 -3.96 -11.81
C LEU A 57 12.84 -2.69 -12.57
N ASP A 58 13.82 -1.78 -12.77
CA ASP A 58 13.58 -0.52 -13.49
C ASP A 58 13.11 -0.80 -14.93
N ALA A 59 13.71 -1.79 -15.61
CA ALA A 59 13.33 -2.20 -16.97
C ALA A 59 11.89 -2.73 -17.05
N VAL A 60 11.39 -3.42 -16.01
CA VAL A 60 9.99 -3.90 -15.96
C VAL A 60 8.99 -2.73 -15.96
N PHE A 61 9.26 -1.66 -15.21
CA PHE A 61 8.39 -0.48 -15.23
C PHE A 61 8.57 0.34 -16.51
N ALA A 62 9.80 0.46 -17.01
CA ALA A 62 10.08 1.17 -18.25
C ALA A 62 9.40 0.53 -19.46
N SER A 63 9.27 -0.81 -19.52
CA SER A 63 8.55 -1.51 -20.61
C SER A 63 7.06 -1.18 -20.65
N GLU A 64 6.49 -0.72 -19.55
CA GLU A 64 5.10 -0.23 -19.46
C GLU A 64 5.00 1.30 -19.59
N GLY A 65 6.07 1.98 -20.02
CA GLY A 65 6.10 3.44 -20.17
C GLY A 65 6.18 4.22 -18.84
N ILE A 66 6.47 3.55 -17.73
CA ILE A 66 6.57 4.16 -16.41
C ILE A 66 8.02 4.59 -16.14
N ASN A 67 8.24 5.88 -15.94
CA ASN A 67 9.56 6.44 -15.60
C ASN A 67 9.95 6.12 -14.16
N VAL A 68 11.18 5.66 -13.93
CA VAL A 68 11.68 5.35 -12.60
C VAL A 68 12.45 6.55 -12.01
N ALA A 69 11.85 7.21 -11.03
CA ALA A 69 12.45 8.29 -10.26
C ALA A 69 13.12 7.74 -8.99
N LYS A 70 14.46 7.86 -8.93
CA LYS A 70 15.26 7.41 -7.78
C LYS A 70 15.44 8.57 -6.79
N ILE A 71 14.98 8.38 -5.56
CA ILE A 71 15.10 9.37 -4.50
C ILE A 71 16.58 9.54 -4.11
N PRO A 72 17.05 10.78 -3.89
CA PRO A 72 18.39 11.02 -3.34
C PRO A 72 18.58 10.35 -1.98
N PRO A 73 19.80 9.93 -1.62
CA PRO A 73 20.05 9.37 -0.31
C PRO A 73 19.67 10.36 0.82
N ARG A 74 19.11 9.85 1.90
CA ARG A 74 18.72 10.64 3.09
C ARG A 74 17.64 11.70 2.81
N SER A 75 16.79 11.50 1.83
CA SER A 75 15.73 12.44 1.45
C SER A 75 14.34 11.82 1.62
N PRO A 76 13.89 11.45 2.84
CA PRO A 76 12.58 10.79 3.06
C PRO A 76 11.41 11.67 2.60
N ASN A 77 11.57 12.99 2.64
CA ASN A 77 10.56 13.94 2.18
C ASN A 77 10.23 13.83 0.68
N CYS A 78 11.05 13.11 -0.10
CA CYS A 78 10.75 12.85 -1.51
C CYS A 78 9.69 11.77 -1.72
N ASN A 79 9.34 11.00 -0.67
CA ASN A 79 8.27 10.00 -0.71
C ASN A 79 7.41 10.01 0.57
N PRO A 80 6.84 11.16 0.94
CA PRO A 80 6.22 11.37 2.25
C PRO A 80 4.98 10.48 2.47
N HIS A 81 4.34 10.05 1.40
CA HIS A 81 3.15 9.20 1.50
C HIS A 81 3.50 7.75 1.84
N ALA A 82 4.56 7.22 1.24
CA ALA A 82 5.05 5.88 1.57
C ALA A 82 5.61 5.83 2.99
N GLU A 83 6.40 6.84 3.39
CA GLU A 83 6.93 6.95 4.74
C GLU A 83 5.82 7.02 5.79
N ARG A 84 4.78 7.82 5.55
CA ARG A 84 3.62 7.89 6.43
C ARG A 84 2.87 6.56 6.51
N PHE A 85 2.72 5.85 5.40
CA PHE A 85 2.11 4.52 5.41
C PHE A 85 2.93 3.54 6.25
N VAL A 86 4.24 3.48 6.06
CA VAL A 86 5.14 2.62 6.85
C VAL A 86 5.02 2.94 8.35
N HIS A 87 5.04 4.22 8.71
CA HIS A 87 4.84 4.65 10.09
C HIS A 87 3.48 4.17 10.65
N SER A 88 2.40 4.36 9.90
CA SER A 88 1.06 3.89 10.31
C SER A 88 1.00 2.37 10.51
N VAL A 89 1.61 1.58 9.62
CA VAL A 89 1.70 0.12 9.75
C VAL A 89 2.43 -0.25 11.04
N HIS A 90 3.53 0.41 11.36
CA HIS A 90 4.26 0.16 12.60
C HIS A 90 3.43 0.48 13.83
N GLU A 91 2.88 1.69 13.91
CA GLU A 91 2.15 2.15 15.09
C GLU A 91 0.81 1.43 15.32
N GLU A 92 0.11 1.09 14.26
CA GLU A 92 -1.25 0.56 14.35
C GLU A 92 -1.32 -0.96 14.25
N CYS A 93 -0.26 -1.60 13.73
CA CYS A 93 -0.27 -3.02 13.40
C CYS A 93 0.97 -3.75 13.93
N THR A 94 2.15 -3.60 13.31
CA THR A 94 3.27 -4.50 13.55
C THR A 94 3.92 -4.36 14.93
N ASN A 95 3.84 -3.18 15.56
CA ASN A 95 4.34 -2.97 16.93
C ASN A 95 3.35 -3.47 18.00
N ARG A 96 2.15 -3.89 17.61
CA ARG A 96 1.08 -4.31 18.54
C ARG A 96 0.82 -5.80 18.55
N VAL A 97 1.49 -6.57 17.69
CA VAL A 97 1.29 -8.02 17.54
C VAL A 97 2.61 -8.74 17.50
N LEU A 98 2.70 -9.85 18.22
CA LEU A 98 3.80 -10.79 18.04
C LEU A 98 3.62 -11.55 16.71
N ILE A 99 4.61 -11.45 15.84
CA ILE A 99 4.56 -12.06 14.50
C ILE A 99 5.21 -13.44 14.55
N PHE A 100 4.41 -14.49 14.32
CA PHE A 100 4.85 -15.89 14.30
C PHE A 100 5.08 -16.35 12.85
N GLY A 101 6.24 -16.02 12.31
CA GLY A 101 6.64 -16.47 10.99
C GLY A 101 6.04 -15.68 9.82
N ARG A 102 6.47 -16.06 8.61
CA ARG A 102 6.17 -15.34 7.37
C ARG A 102 4.68 -15.30 7.03
N GLY A 103 4.01 -16.45 7.14
CA GLY A 103 2.58 -16.54 6.77
C GLY A 103 1.70 -15.65 7.64
N HIS A 104 1.99 -15.57 8.94
CA HIS A 104 1.29 -14.66 9.86
C HIS A 104 1.56 -13.20 9.50
N ALA A 105 2.82 -12.83 9.21
CA ALA A 105 3.15 -11.46 8.78
C ALA A 105 2.43 -11.09 7.48
N GLU A 106 2.35 -12.01 6.51
CA GLU A 106 1.69 -11.80 5.23
C GLU A 106 0.19 -11.57 5.40
N GLN A 107 -0.48 -12.43 6.18
CA GLN A 107 -1.89 -12.29 6.49
C GLN A 107 -2.19 -10.96 7.20
N LEU A 108 -1.41 -10.64 8.24
CA LEU A 108 -1.56 -9.41 9.02
C LEU A 108 -1.44 -8.15 8.15
N LEU A 109 -0.43 -8.10 7.27
CA LEU A 109 -0.21 -6.96 6.39
C LEU A 109 -1.28 -6.85 5.30
N HIS A 110 -1.79 -7.95 4.78
CA HIS A 110 -2.90 -7.93 3.83
C HIS A 110 -4.20 -7.46 4.50
N ASP A 111 -4.48 -7.89 5.71
CA ASP A 111 -5.65 -7.43 6.47
C ASP A 111 -5.55 -5.93 6.80
N TYR A 112 -4.36 -5.46 7.19
CA TYR A 112 -4.13 -4.05 7.41
C TYR A 112 -4.26 -3.22 6.13
N ALA A 113 -3.70 -3.68 5.01
CA ALA A 113 -3.83 -2.99 3.73
C ALA A 113 -5.28 -2.91 3.25
N ARG A 114 -6.08 -3.95 3.47
CA ARG A 114 -7.52 -3.95 3.19
C ARG A 114 -8.24 -2.90 4.03
N HIS A 115 -7.99 -2.87 5.36
CA HIS A 115 -8.52 -1.84 6.25
C HIS A 115 -8.11 -0.44 5.76
N PHE A 116 -6.82 -0.22 5.50
CA PHE A 116 -6.27 1.05 5.04
C PHE A 116 -6.93 1.54 3.76
N ASN A 117 -7.13 0.64 2.79
CA ASN A 117 -7.68 0.97 1.49
C ASN A 117 -9.19 1.23 1.50
N SER A 118 -9.96 0.53 2.36
CA SER A 118 -11.42 0.52 2.30
C SER A 118 -12.11 1.25 3.45
N HIS A 119 -11.40 1.52 4.56
CA HIS A 119 -12.04 2.05 5.77
C HIS A 119 -11.27 3.21 6.42
N ARG A 120 -9.97 3.36 6.15
CA ARG A 120 -9.19 4.42 6.77
C ARG A 120 -9.47 5.77 6.12
N PRO A 121 -9.99 6.76 6.87
CA PRO A 121 -10.21 8.09 6.32
C PRO A 121 -8.89 8.83 6.07
N HIS A 122 -8.81 9.54 4.95
CA HIS A 122 -7.65 10.34 4.58
C HIS A 122 -8.02 11.82 4.48
N GLN A 123 -7.40 12.65 5.31
CA GLN A 123 -7.64 14.10 5.33
C GLN A 123 -7.46 14.75 3.94
N GLY A 124 -6.41 14.37 3.22
CA GLY A 124 -6.15 14.87 1.84
C GLY A 124 -7.11 14.33 0.78
N ARG A 125 -8.11 13.51 1.16
CA ARG A 125 -9.18 12.97 0.31
C ARG A 125 -10.58 13.29 0.87
N ASN A 126 -10.72 14.37 1.61
CA ASN A 126 -11.99 14.74 2.25
C ASN A 126 -12.53 13.63 3.17
N GLN A 127 -11.67 12.99 3.94
CA GLN A 127 -11.98 11.88 4.84
C GLN A 127 -12.44 10.58 4.14
N LEU A 128 -12.33 10.50 2.83
CA LEU A 128 -12.61 9.26 2.08
C LEU A 128 -11.46 8.26 2.21
N ALA A 129 -11.78 6.97 2.22
CA ALA A 129 -10.78 5.92 2.10
C ALA A 129 -10.22 5.87 0.66
N PRO A 130 -9.03 5.25 0.45
CA PRO A 130 -8.40 5.17 -0.88
C PRO A 130 -9.27 4.58 -1.99
N LEU A 131 -10.14 3.62 -1.68
CA LEU A 131 -11.02 2.97 -2.65
C LEU A 131 -12.42 3.61 -2.74
N ASP A 132 -12.72 4.60 -1.91
CA ASP A 132 -14.00 5.30 -2.01
C ASP A 132 -14.07 6.13 -3.29
N ASP A 133 -15.23 6.10 -3.94
CA ASP A 133 -15.52 6.98 -5.07
C ASP A 133 -15.96 8.36 -4.54
N PRO A 134 -15.23 9.45 -4.86
CA PRO A 134 -15.57 10.79 -4.41
C PRO A 134 -16.90 11.33 -4.97
N ASN A 135 -17.43 10.70 -6.01
CA ASN A 135 -18.70 11.10 -6.64
C ASN A 135 -19.91 10.42 -5.99
N VAL A 136 -19.70 9.40 -5.16
CA VAL A 136 -20.77 8.73 -4.44
C VAL A 136 -21.07 9.49 -3.16
N ILE A 137 -22.23 10.12 -3.09
CA ILE A 137 -22.76 10.76 -1.88
C ILE A 137 -23.50 9.70 -1.08
N PRO A 138 -22.97 9.26 0.06
CA PRO A 138 -23.63 8.24 0.84
C PRO A 138 -24.89 8.80 1.50
N LEU A 139 -26.03 8.12 1.31
CA LEU A 139 -27.27 8.48 1.99
C LEU A 139 -27.11 8.42 3.52
N PRO A 140 -27.78 9.28 4.29
CA PRO A 140 -27.81 9.21 5.74
C PRO A 140 -28.33 7.85 6.19
N THR A 141 -27.59 7.15 7.03
CA THR A 141 -28.03 5.86 7.60
C THR A 141 -28.13 6.03 9.11
N PRO A 142 -29.26 5.68 9.74
CA PRO A 142 -29.48 5.92 11.16
C PRO A 142 -28.68 5.00 12.07
N GLN A 143 -28.15 3.90 11.56
CA GLN A 143 -27.42 2.92 12.36
C GLN A 143 -25.99 2.73 11.85
N ILE A 144 -25.07 2.70 12.81
CA ILE A 144 -23.66 2.40 12.59
C ILE A 144 -23.34 1.07 13.28
N ALA A 145 -22.83 0.12 12.53
CA ALA A 145 -22.33 -1.14 13.06
C ALA A 145 -20.80 -1.10 13.19
N ARG A 146 -20.29 -1.75 14.23
CA ARG A 146 -18.87 -1.89 14.50
C ARG A 146 -18.39 -3.29 14.17
N ARG A 147 -17.30 -3.40 13.43
CA ARG A 147 -16.59 -4.65 13.16
C ARG A 147 -15.13 -4.55 13.62
N GLN A 148 -14.61 -5.63 14.19
CA GLN A 148 -13.18 -5.73 14.45
C GLN A 148 -12.43 -6.20 13.20
N ALA A 149 -11.32 -5.54 12.89
CA ALA A 149 -10.41 -5.87 11.80
C ALA A 149 -8.97 -6.03 12.30
N VAL A 150 -8.09 -6.57 11.45
CA VAL A 150 -6.66 -6.77 11.75
C VAL A 150 -6.50 -7.51 13.09
N THR A 151 -7.05 -8.71 13.17
CA THR A 151 -7.03 -9.57 14.38
C THR A 151 -7.54 -8.89 15.66
N GLY A 152 -8.50 -7.96 15.53
CA GLY A 152 -9.09 -7.24 16.66
C GLY A 152 -8.37 -5.95 17.07
N LEU A 153 -7.28 -5.58 16.41
CA LEU A 153 -6.51 -4.36 16.72
C LEU A 153 -7.24 -3.08 16.35
N ILE A 154 -8.06 -3.13 15.32
CA ILE A 154 -8.74 -1.95 14.74
C ILE A 154 -10.25 -2.17 14.76
N ASN A 155 -11.00 -1.13 15.11
CA ASN A 155 -12.44 -1.11 14.95
C ASN A 155 -12.81 -0.37 13.66
N GLU A 156 -13.52 -1.04 12.76
CA GLU A 156 -14.14 -0.44 11.59
C GLU A 156 -15.60 -0.13 11.89
N TYR A 157 -16.04 1.04 11.43
CA TYR A 157 -17.43 1.48 11.55
C TYR A 157 -18.03 1.57 10.15
N HIS A 158 -19.13 0.89 9.95
CA HIS A 158 -19.82 0.85 8.67
C HIS A 158 -21.32 1.06 8.88
N ARG A 159 -22.01 1.41 7.82
CA ARG A 159 -23.47 1.54 7.85
C ARG A 159 -24.10 0.17 7.97
N ALA A 160 -25.02 0.04 8.92
CA ALA A 160 -25.84 -1.17 8.99
C ALA A 160 -26.79 -1.22 7.77
N SER A 161 -26.88 -2.39 7.17
CA SER A 161 -27.80 -2.67 6.07
C SER A 161 -29.24 -2.74 6.57
#